data_3d251c8f0d6a4f7b5ce17244c29eb45b
#
_entry.id   3d251c8f0d6a4f7b5ce17244c29eb45b
#
_cell.length_a   1.000
_cell.length_b   1.000
_cell.length_c   1.000
_cell.angle_alpha   90.00
_cell.angle_beta   90.00
_cell.angle_gamma   90.00
#
_symmetry.space_group_name_H-M   'P 1'
#
loop_
_entity.id
_entity.type
_entity.pdbx_description
1 polymer ?
#
loop_
_entity_poly.entity_id
_entity_poly.type
_entity_poly.pdbx_seq_one_letter_code
_entity_poly.pdbx_strand_id
1 'polypeptide(L)'
;QDAGAKMIHLAPNTSSTIVSKSISKQGGKVTYRGIVHFGRKAEGARSNVECDTLIMDNESTSDTIPYNEILNDNISLEHEAKVSKVSEEQLFYLMSRGVSEEEATEMIVMGFIEPFTKDLPMEYAVEM
;
A
#
# COMPACT_ATOMS: atom_id res chain seq x y z
N GLN A 1 -9.89 -10.28 -1.33
CA GLN A 1 -9.15 -9.74 -2.47
C GLN A 1 -7.67 -10.07 -2.36
N ASP A 2 -7.09 -10.55 -3.43
CA ASP A 2 -5.67 -10.90 -3.53
C ASP A 2 -5.08 -10.09 -4.68
N ALA A 3 -4.08 -9.28 -4.37
CA ALA A 3 -3.42 -8.42 -5.35
C ALA A 3 -1.91 -8.57 -5.22
N GLY A 4 -1.18 -8.21 -6.27
CA GLY A 4 0.26 -8.29 -6.21
C GLY A 4 0.96 -7.51 -7.30
N ALA A 5 2.26 -7.39 -7.13
CA ALA A 5 3.14 -6.75 -8.09
C ALA A 5 4.43 -7.56 -8.22
N LYS A 6 5.05 -7.45 -9.39
CA LYS A 6 6.31 -8.12 -9.67
C LYS A 6 7.27 -7.13 -10.30
N MET A 7 8.50 -7.11 -9.80
CA MET A 7 9.56 -6.29 -10.36
C MET A 7 10.82 -7.12 -10.55
N ILE A 8 11.41 -7.03 -11.73
CA ILE A 8 12.61 -7.79 -12.08
C ILE A 8 13.72 -6.81 -12.46
N HIS A 9 14.83 -6.86 -11.73
CA HIS A 9 16.02 -6.06 -12.01
C HIS A 9 17.05 -6.92 -12.73
N LEU A 10 17.36 -6.58 -13.98
CA LEU A 10 18.30 -7.34 -14.81
C LEU A 10 19.57 -6.56 -15.17
N ALA A 11 19.61 -5.28 -14.89
CA ALA A 11 20.73 -4.40 -15.26
C ALA A 11 21.28 -3.68 -14.03
N PRO A 12 22.56 -3.21 -14.07
CA PRO A 12 23.13 -2.45 -12.97
C PRO A 12 22.45 -1.09 -12.78
N ASN A 13 22.44 -0.62 -11.53
CA ASN A 13 21.95 0.70 -11.15
C ASN A 13 20.47 0.97 -11.51
N THR A 14 19.66 -0.09 -11.55
CA THR A 14 18.22 0.04 -11.73
C THR A 14 17.53 0.32 -10.40
N SER A 15 16.40 1.01 -10.44
CA SER A 15 15.60 1.27 -9.25
C SER A 15 14.13 1.01 -9.50
N SER A 16 13.42 0.59 -8.45
CA SER A 16 11.98 0.40 -8.50
C SER A 16 11.33 0.83 -7.20
N THR A 17 10.10 1.31 -7.31
CA THR A 17 9.26 1.64 -6.17
C THR A 17 7.90 1.01 -6.39
N ILE A 18 7.46 0.22 -5.43
CA ILE A 18 6.13 -0.39 -5.43
C ILE A 18 5.36 0.19 -4.26
N VAL A 19 4.23 0.82 -4.54
CA VAL A 19 3.33 1.33 -3.52
C VAL A 19 2.00 0.61 -3.65
N SER A 20 1.59 -0.07 -2.58
CA SER A 20 0.31 -0.75 -2.51
C SER A 20 -0.52 -0.16 -1.39
N LYS A 21 -1.72 0.29 -1.71
CA LYS A 21 -2.67 0.78 -0.71
C LYS A 21 -3.95 -0.04 -0.83
N SER A 22 -4.46 -0.48 0.30
CA SER A 22 -5.66 -1.28 0.33
C SER A 22 -6.56 -0.91 1.51
N ILE A 23 -7.84 -1.21 1.36
CA ILE A 23 -8.85 -0.95 2.37
C ILE A 23 -9.60 -2.26 2.60
N SER A 24 -9.68 -2.70 3.85
CA SER A 24 -10.41 -3.90 4.22
C SER A 24 -11.59 -3.54 5.11
N LYS A 25 -12.79 -3.93 4.71
CA LYS A 25 -14.04 -3.61 5.42
C LYS A 25 -15.02 -4.78 5.38
N GLN A 26 -15.99 -4.75 6.30
CA GLN A 26 -17.08 -5.73 6.35
C GLN A 26 -16.58 -7.19 6.50
N GLY A 27 -15.56 -7.38 7.34
CA GLY A 27 -14.99 -8.70 7.55
C GLY A 27 -14.14 -9.20 6.38
N GLY A 28 -13.80 -8.33 5.44
CA GLY A 28 -13.01 -8.68 4.28
C GLY A 28 -11.56 -9.03 4.59
N LYS A 29 -10.95 -9.79 3.70
CA LYS A 29 -9.52 -10.09 3.77
C LYS A 29 -8.82 -9.54 2.54
N VAL A 30 -7.75 -8.80 2.76
CA VAL A 30 -6.88 -8.29 1.69
C VAL A 30 -5.52 -8.96 1.83
N THR A 31 -5.02 -9.52 0.74
CA THR A 31 -3.70 -10.12 0.68
C THR A 31 -2.89 -9.44 -0.42
N TYR A 32 -1.70 -8.98 -0.07
CA TYR A 32 -0.73 -8.48 -1.03
C TYR A 32 0.40 -9.49 -1.21
N ARG A 33 0.70 -9.83 -2.45
CA ARG A 33 1.81 -10.71 -2.81
C ARG A 33 2.79 -9.92 -3.66
N GLY A 34 3.99 -9.72 -3.16
CA GLY A 34 5.02 -8.99 -3.88
C GLY A 34 6.18 -9.88 -4.27
N ILE A 35 6.66 -9.74 -5.51
CA ILE A 35 7.84 -10.44 -6.00
C ILE A 35 8.85 -9.41 -6.45
N VAL A 36 10.05 -9.43 -5.88
CA VAL A 36 11.18 -8.62 -6.34
C VAL A 36 12.33 -9.57 -6.65
N HIS A 37 12.80 -9.50 -7.87
CA HIS A 37 13.90 -10.33 -8.36
C HIS A 37 15.08 -9.46 -8.75
N PHE A 38 16.25 -9.76 -8.19
CA PHE A 38 17.52 -9.13 -8.56
C PHE A 38 18.38 -10.16 -9.28
N GLY A 39 18.58 -9.97 -10.58
CA GLY A 39 19.44 -10.83 -11.37
C GLY A 39 20.91 -10.67 -11.03
N ARG A 40 21.75 -11.55 -11.56
CA ARG A 40 23.19 -11.55 -11.28
C ARG A 40 23.91 -10.27 -11.73
N LYS A 41 23.38 -9.60 -12.75
CA LYS A 41 23.93 -8.36 -13.31
C LYS A 41 23.35 -7.10 -12.67
N ALA A 42 22.48 -7.22 -11.69
CA ALA A 42 21.77 -6.10 -11.06
C ALA A 42 22.59 -5.40 -9.97
N GLU A 43 23.87 -5.21 -10.18
CA GLU A 43 24.74 -4.53 -9.22
C GLU A 43 24.29 -3.09 -9.00
N GLY A 44 24.18 -2.67 -7.74
CA GLY A 44 23.74 -1.33 -7.38
C GLY A 44 22.23 -1.10 -7.54
N ALA A 45 21.47 -2.14 -7.81
CA ALA A 45 20.00 -2.01 -7.94
C ALA A 45 19.35 -1.71 -6.61
N ARG A 46 18.25 -0.96 -6.65
CA ARG A 46 17.48 -0.57 -5.47
C ARG A 46 16.01 -0.86 -5.68
N SER A 47 15.36 -1.36 -4.64
CA SER A 47 13.91 -1.51 -4.63
C SER A 47 13.34 -1.05 -3.30
N ASN A 48 12.27 -0.28 -3.37
CA ASN A 48 11.50 0.13 -2.22
C ASN A 48 10.06 -0.34 -2.39
N VAL A 49 9.55 -1.06 -1.40
CA VAL A 49 8.19 -1.57 -1.41
C VAL A 49 7.46 -1.02 -0.18
N GLU A 50 6.37 -0.32 -0.41
CA GLU A 50 5.51 0.21 0.65
C GLU A 50 4.12 -0.39 0.52
N CYS A 51 3.65 -1.04 1.58
CA CYS A 51 2.32 -1.63 1.62
C CYS A 51 1.55 -1.02 2.78
N ASP A 52 0.54 -0.23 2.48
CA ASP A 52 -0.32 0.38 3.48
C ASP A 52 -1.73 -0.19 3.38
N THR A 53 -2.28 -0.61 4.51
CA THR A 53 -3.66 -1.10 4.59
C THR A 53 -4.42 -0.34 5.65
N LEU A 54 -5.62 0.10 5.30
CA LEU A 54 -6.57 0.68 6.24
C LEU A 54 -7.65 -0.36 6.57
N ILE A 55 -7.76 -0.73 7.84
CA ILE A 55 -8.79 -1.65 8.33
C ILE A 55 -9.93 -0.84 8.91
N MET A 56 -11.14 -1.08 8.40
CA MET A 56 -12.33 -0.32 8.76
C MET A 56 -13.08 -0.87 9.96
N ASP A 57 -12.88 -2.14 10.32
CA ASP A 57 -13.59 -2.79 11.42
C ASP A 57 -12.71 -3.82 12.14
N ASN A 58 -13.29 -4.48 13.15
CA ASN A 58 -12.57 -5.47 13.97
C ASN A 58 -12.46 -6.85 13.33
N GLU A 59 -13.22 -7.12 12.28
CA GLU A 59 -13.30 -8.43 11.64
C GLU A 59 -12.44 -8.53 10.39
N SER A 60 -12.10 -7.40 9.79
CA SER A 60 -11.29 -7.36 8.59
C SER A 60 -9.83 -7.62 8.88
N THR A 61 -9.15 -8.26 7.93
CA THR A 61 -7.73 -8.63 8.06
C THR A 61 -6.93 -8.25 6.83
N SER A 62 -5.62 -8.16 7.00
CA SER A 62 -4.68 -7.88 5.92
C SER A 62 -3.43 -8.74 6.09
N ASP A 63 -3.00 -9.34 5.00
CA ASP A 63 -1.75 -10.10 4.94
C ASP A 63 -0.83 -9.55 3.86
N THR A 64 0.46 -9.54 4.14
CA THR A 64 1.49 -9.16 3.18
C THR A 64 2.47 -10.32 3.04
N ILE A 65 2.64 -10.80 1.82
CA ILE A 65 3.50 -11.95 1.52
C ILE A 65 4.58 -11.51 0.55
N PRO A 66 5.74 -11.08 1.04
CA PRO A 66 6.85 -10.72 0.16
C PRO A 66 7.61 -11.97 -0.29
N TYR A 67 8.08 -11.95 -1.53
CA TYR A 67 9.00 -12.94 -2.05
C TYR A 67 10.15 -12.22 -2.75
N ASN A 68 11.35 -12.42 -2.24
CA ASN A 68 12.53 -11.73 -2.76
C ASN A 68 13.55 -12.77 -3.22
N GLU A 69 13.97 -12.69 -4.49
CA GLU A 69 15.02 -13.51 -5.04
C GLU A 69 16.23 -12.62 -5.36
N ILE A 70 17.32 -12.84 -4.65
CA ILE A 70 18.50 -11.99 -4.71
C ILE A 70 19.69 -12.82 -5.19
N LEU A 71 20.14 -12.54 -6.41
CA LEU A 71 21.28 -13.21 -7.01
C LEU A 71 22.54 -12.33 -7.06
N ASN A 72 22.46 -11.10 -6.54
CA ASN A 72 23.58 -10.17 -6.45
C ASN A 72 23.60 -9.54 -5.05
N ASP A 73 24.74 -9.57 -4.38
CA ASP A 73 24.85 -9.09 -3.00
C ASP A 73 24.90 -7.57 -2.89
N ASN A 74 25.23 -6.86 -3.98
CA ASN A 74 25.30 -5.40 -3.98
C ASN A 74 24.00 -4.79 -4.45
N ILE A 75 22.94 -4.97 -3.64
CA ILE A 75 21.62 -4.40 -3.89
C ILE A 75 21.10 -3.75 -2.61
N SER A 76 20.12 -2.88 -2.74
CA SER A 76 19.37 -2.31 -1.63
C SER A 76 17.89 -2.66 -1.79
N LEU A 77 17.33 -3.29 -0.77
CA LEU A 77 15.92 -3.66 -0.74
C LEU A 77 15.32 -3.19 0.57
N GLU A 78 14.31 -2.35 0.47
CA GLU A 78 13.53 -1.89 1.62
C GLU A 78 12.08 -2.31 1.44
N HIS A 79 11.49 -2.86 2.48
CA HIS A 79 10.09 -3.24 2.49
C HIS A 79 9.45 -2.74 3.78
N GLU A 80 8.46 -1.86 3.64
CA GLU A 80 7.67 -1.36 4.74
C GLU A 80 6.22 -1.82 4.58
N ALA A 81 5.70 -2.46 5.61
CA ALA A 81 4.29 -2.83 5.67
C ALA A 81 3.65 -2.14 6.87
N LYS A 82 2.59 -1.40 6.61
CA LYS A 82 1.89 -0.64 7.63
C LYS A 82 0.41 -0.99 7.61
N VAL A 83 -0.13 -1.30 8.77
CA VAL A 83 -1.55 -1.56 8.94
C VAL A 83 -2.10 -0.53 9.91
N SER A 84 -3.10 0.21 9.47
CA SER A 84 -3.78 1.22 10.29
C SER A 84 -5.25 0.85 10.42
N LYS A 85 -5.82 1.13 11.57
CA LYS A 85 -7.24 0.93 11.82
C LYS A 85 -7.93 2.27 11.97
N VAL A 86 -9.15 2.39 11.48
CA VAL A 86 -9.96 3.58 11.66
C VAL A 86 -10.21 3.79 13.16
N SER A 87 -9.87 4.98 13.66
CA SER A 87 -10.03 5.34 15.06
C SER A 87 -11.48 5.70 15.35
N GLU A 88 -12.07 5.08 16.37
CA GLU A 88 -13.40 5.44 16.85
C GLU A 88 -13.43 6.87 17.37
N GLU A 89 -12.34 7.34 17.97
CA GLU A 89 -12.22 8.71 18.45
C GLU A 89 -12.28 9.72 17.29
N GLN A 90 -11.62 9.41 16.19
CA GLN A 90 -11.61 10.24 15.00
C GLN A 90 -13.00 10.31 14.37
N LEU A 91 -13.70 9.18 14.28
CA LEU A 91 -15.07 9.13 13.81
C LEU A 91 -15.98 9.97 14.71
N PHE A 92 -15.88 9.78 16.02
CA PHE A 92 -16.67 10.52 16.99
C PHE A 92 -16.43 12.03 16.89
N TYR A 93 -15.17 12.44 16.72
CA TYR A 93 -14.81 13.85 16.57
C TYR A 93 -15.49 14.47 15.35
N LEU A 94 -15.47 13.79 14.21
CA LEU A 94 -16.10 14.28 12.99
C LEU A 94 -17.62 14.30 13.12
N MET A 95 -18.22 13.28 13.72
CA MET A 95 -19.66 13.21 13.93
C MET A 95 -20.15 14.28 14.90
N SER A 96 -19.34 14.62 15.91
CA SER A 96 -19.69 15.68 16.86
C SER A 96 -19.73 17.06 16.21
N ARG A 97 -19.16 17.23 15.03
CA ARG A 97 -19.22 18.46 14.24
C ARG A 97 -20.36 18.48 13.23
N GLY A 98 -21.29 17.57 13.32
CA GLY A 98 -22.47 17.51 12.47
C GLY A 98 -22.30 16.69 11.20
N VAL A 99 -21.21 15.94 11.06
CA VAL A 99 -20.98 15.04 9.93
C VAL A 99 -21.59 13.68 10.25
N SER A 100 -22.30 13.07 9.28
CA SER A 100 -22.83 11.72 9.46
C SER A 100 -21.70 10.69 9.55
N GLU A 101 -21.98 9.51 10.10
CA GLU A 101 -20.99 8.43 10.18
C GLU A 101 -20.48 8.03 8.80
N GLU A 102 -21.36 7.96 7.81
CA GLU A 102 -21.01 7.63 6.43
C GLU A 102 -20.06 8.67 5.84
N GLU A 103 -20.39 9.96 5.98
CA GLU A 103 -19.53 11.04 5.49
C GLU A 103 -18.19 11.10 6.23
N ALA A 104 -18.19 10.86 7.54
CA ALA A 104 -16.97 10.83 8.33
C ALA A 104 -16.04 9.70 7.88
N THR A 105 -16.61 8.52 7.61
CA THR A 105 -15.86 7.37 7.09
C THR A 105 -15.25 7.68 5.73
N GLU A 106 -16.00 8.31 4.83
CA GLU A 106 -15.49 8.72 3.53
C GLU A 106 -14.33 9.71 3.65
N MET A 107 -14.43 10.67 4.57
CA MET A 107 -13.36 11.64 4.79
C MET A 107 -12.06 10.96 5.24
N ILE A 108 -12.15 9.96 6.09
CA ILE A 108 -10.97 9.20 6.56
C ILE A 108 -10.37 8.40 5.41
N VAL A 109 -11.19 7.75 4.60
CA VAL A 109 -10.74 6.97 3.44
C VAL A 109 -10.06 7.88 2.41
N MET A 110 -10.65 9.03 2.13
CA MET A 110 -10.08 9.98 1.17
C MET A 110 -8.73 10.52 1.64
N GLY A 111 -8.59 10.80 2.94
CA GLY A 111 -7.31 11.21 3.51
C GLY A 111 -6.23 10.13 3.42
N PHE A 112 -6.62 8.86 3.48
CA PHE A 112 -5.71 7.74 3.30
C PHE A 112 -5.23 7.61 1.84
N ILE A 113 -6.11 7.84 0.88
CA ILE A 113 -5.83 7.69 -0.56
C ILE A 113 -5.17 8.93 -1.16
N GLU A 114 -5.43 10.11 -0.63
CA GLU A 114 -4.99 11.40 -1.21
C GLU A 114 -3.51 11.45 -1.58
N PRO A 115 -2.56 11.03 -0.72
CA PRO A 115 -1.14 11.06 -1.09
C PRO A 115 -0.83 10.23 -2.33
N PHE A 116 -1.58 9.15 -2.56
CA PHE A 116 -1.42 8.30 -3.74
C PHE A 116 -1.97 8.97 -5.01
N THR A 117 -3.15 9.61 -4.91
CA THR A 117 -3.78 10.26 -6.06
C THR A 117 -2.99 11.45 -6.58
N LYS A 118 -2.23 12.12 -5.74
CA LYS A 118 -1.37 13.24 -6.14
C LYS A 118 -0.25 12.83 -7.08
N ASP A 119 0.19 11.57 -7.01
CA ASP A 119 1.25 11.02 -7.85
C ASP A 119 0.74 10.47 -9.18
N LEU A 120 -0.59 10.41 -9.35
CA LEU A 120 -1.21 9.95 -10.59
C LEU A 120 -1.41 11.09 -11.59
N PRO A 121 -1.35 10.81 -12.92
CA PRO A 121 -1.82 11.77 -13.91
C PRO A 121 -3.26 12.17 -13.61
N MET A 122 -3.60 13.44 -13.90
CA MET A 122 -4.91 14.00 -13.57
C MET A 122 -6.08 13.17 -14.10
N GLU A 123 -5.95 12.60 -15.28
CA GLU A 123 -6.99 11.75 -15.89
C GLU A 123 -7.30 10.51 -15.07
N TYR A 124 -6.31 9.93 -14.38
CA TYR A 124 -6.53 8.78 -13.49
C TYR A 124 -6.99 9.21 -12.10
N ALA A 125 -6.53 10.36 -11.62
CA ALA A 125 -6.94 10.86 -10.30
C ALA A 125 -8.43 11.21 -10.26
N VAL A 126 -9.00 11.66 -11.36
CA VAL A 126 -10.43 11.99 -11.46
C VAL A 126 -11.33 10.75 -11.36
N GLU A 127 -10.84 9.59 -11.80
CA GLU A 127 -11.59 8.32 -11.74
C GLU A 127 -11.59 7.68 -10.35
N MET A 128 -10.73 8.10 -9.47
CA MET A 128 -10.69 7.64 -8.10
C MET A 128 -11.63 8.46 -7.21
#